data_6e48ecbdb7bbb967acceef9a84dc9b74
#
_entry.id   6e48ecbdb7bbb967acceef9a84dc9b74
#
_cell.length_a   1.000
_cell.length_b   1.000
_cell.length_c   1.000
_cell.angle_alpha   90.00
_cell.angle_beta   90.00
_cell.angle_gamma   90.00
#
_symmetry.space_group_name_H-M   'P 1'
#
loop_
_entity.id
_entity.type
_entity.pdbx_description
1 polymer ?
#
loop_
_entity_poly.entity_id
_entity_poly.type
_entity_poly.pdbx_seq_one_letter_code
_entity_poly.pdbx_strand_id
1 'polypeptide(L)'
;MVIRLDADVRFPSPLGKDRRVSATDKAAPGHALIEDGAPVAGSMCVAAAAVVFETGGAVQADPRLVAWLRAAANEAGALSVPRERVRAGAVLAFAVEHGVTLSRSGRPLRTDAFFVGRPGARPACGEVIEGVVTAARFSVDERRVRSLGYLLAEVAYSPDVDADLVARALRTADVLSWRQLAFLAGVGRRDRIPLPMAPLPQDPRGWTTWGALEDLADLQRLGLLDPPVAAPRPGAAATPRLRVADLRLTRRGVLLHRLLVLDVLRDDAVADALADLGLPRS
;
A
#
# COMPACT_ATOMS: atom_id res chain seq x y z
N MET A 1 22.65 17.59 -43.65
CA MET A 1 23.23 18.19 -42.43
C MET A 1 23.23 17.09 -41.37
N VAL A 2 24.38 16.40 -41.23
CA VAL A 2 24.54 15.23 -40.37
C VAL A 2 25.12 15.71 -39.04
N ILE A 3 24.38 15.55 -37.97
CA ILE A 3 24.85 15.87 -36.61
C ILE A 3 25.54 14.63 -36.05
N ARG A 4 26.86 14.69 -35.92
CA ARG A 4 27.67 13.71 -35.18
C ARG A 4 27.43 13.95 -33.67
N LEU A 5 27.00 12.89 -32.98
CA LEU A 5 27.02 12.80 -31.53
C LEU A 5 28.39 12.28 -31.09
N ASP A 6 29.16 13.13 -30.42
CA ASP A 6 30.40 12.76 -29.76
C ASP A 6 30.09 11.91 -28.52
N ALA A 7 30.60 10.70 -28.53
CA ALA A 7 30.58 9.78 -27.40
C ALA A 7 31.83 9.98 -26.55
N ASP A 8 31.74 10.78 -25.48
CA ASP A 8 32.72 10.72 -24.39
C ASP A 8 32.12 11.32 -23.09
N VAL A 9 31.18 10.58 -22.49
CA VAL A 9 30.76 10.83 -21.11
C VAL A 9 31.33 9.71 -20.24
N ARG A 10 32.51 9.97 -19.65
CA ARG A 10 33.09 9.13 -18.60
C ARG A 10 32.28 9.32 -17.32
N PHE A 11 31.56 8.27 -16.92
CA PHE A 11 30.99 8.19 -15.57
C PHE A 11 32.11 7.92 -14.56
N PRO A 12 32.21 8.69 -13.46
CA PRO A 12 33.13 8.36 -12.39
C PRO A 12 32.64 7.12 -11.66
N SER A 13 33.50 6.12 -11.52
CA SER A 13 33.30 4.97 -10.66
C SER A 13 33.13 5.38 -9.22
N PRO A 14 32.14 4.92 -8.48
CA PRO A 14 32.09 5.11 -7.04
C PRO A 14 32.98 4.06 -6.38
N LEU A 15 34.23 4.41 -6.12
CA LEU A 15 35.07 3.71 -5.17
C LEU A 15 34.69 4.12 -3.76
N GLY A 16 34.24 3.13 -3.00
CA GLY A 16 34.58 2.94 -1.61
C GLY A 16 34.11 3.95 -0.60
N LYS A 17 33.29 3.47 0.32
CA LYS A 17 33.66 3.44 1.74
C LYS A 17 32.56 2.72 2.51
N ASP A 18 33.00 1.69 3.21
CA ASP A 18 32.26 1.00 4.27
C ASP A 18 31.44 1.99 5.11
N ARG A 19 30.16 2.06 4.88
CA ARG A 19 29.21 2.54 5.86
C ARG A 19 28.81 1.30 6.68
N ARG A 20 29.46 1.12 7.83
CA ARG A 20 28.94 0.27 8.89
C ARG A 20 27.53 0.74 9.20
N VAL A 21 26.55 0.00 8.71
CA VAL A 21 25.16 0.18 9.07
C VAL A 21 25.05 -0.09 10.55
N SER A 22 24.65 0.91 11.30
CA SER A 22 24.45 0.80 12.75
C SER A 22 23.39 -0.25 13.03
N ALA A 23 23.70 -1.21 13.90
CA ALA A 23 22.93 -2.41 14.23
C ALA A 23 21.63 -2.14 15.05
N THR A 24 20.99 -1.00 14.90
CA THR A 24 19.81 -0.59 15.69
C THR A 24 18.51 -0.44 14.91
N ASP A 25 18.54 -0.63 13.61
CA ASP A 25 17.31 -0.69 12.83
C ASP A 25 16.91 -2.17 12.68
N LYS A 26 16.23 -2.72 13.69
CA LYS A 26 15.55 -4.01 13.55
C LYS A 26 14.48 -3.81 12.48
N ALA A 27 14.86 -4.11 11.25
CA ALA A 27 13.98 -4.08 10.09
C ALA A 27 12.68 -4.82 10.43
N ALA A 28 11.55 -4.22 10.05
CA ALA A 28 10.27 -4.91 10.14
C ALA A 28 10.38 -6.29 9.45
N PRO A 29 9.70 -7.34 9.92
CA PRO A 29 9.85 -8.70 9.39
C PRO A 29 9.78 -8.81 7.86
N GLY A 30 9.04 -7.91 7.20
CA GLY A 30 8.99 -7.83 5.75
C GLY A 30 10.24 -7.24 5.09
N HIS A 31 11.04 -6.43 5.79
CA HIS A 31 12.26 -5.87 5.24
C HIS A 31 13.35 -6.95 5.07
N ALA A 32 13.46 -7.86 6.04
CA ALA A 32 14.35 -9.00 5.92
C ALA A 32 13.98 -9.91 4.74
N LEU A 33 12.67 -10.10 4.49
CA LEU A 33 12.18 -10.85 3.32
C LEU A 33 12.58 -10.19 2.00
N ILE A 34 12.57 -8.87 1.93
CA ILE A 34 12.95 -8.12 0.73
C ILE A 34 14.47 -8.13 0.54
N GLU A 35 15.26 -8.08 1.64
CA GLU A 35 16.72 -8.08 1.60
C GLU A 35 17.33 -9.48 1.37
N ASP A 36 16.79 -10.51 2.02
CA ASP A 36 17.35 -11.88 1.98
C ASP A 36 17.06 -12.63 0.67
N GLY A 37 16.22 -12.07 -0.18
CA GLY A 37 16.05 -12.53 -1.54
C GLY A 37 14.99 -13.61 -1.75
N ALA A 38 14.76 -13.83 -3.01
CA ALA A 38 13.66 -14.56 -3.58
C ALA A 38 13.50 -16.05 -3.18
N PRO A 39 14.55 -16.85 -2.95
CA PRO A 39 14.36 -18.27 -2.62
C PRO A 39 13.70 -18.49 -1.27
N VAL A 40 13.86 -17.52 -0.37
CA VAL A 40 13.38 -17.62 1.02
C VAL A 40 11.95 -17.15 1.15
N ALA A 41 11.52 -16.17 0.32
CA ALA A 41 10.20 -15.56 0.43
C ALA A 41 9.05 -16.56 0.28
N GLY A 42 9.09 -17.42 -0.73
CA GLY A 42 8.06 -18.44 -0.95
C GLY A 42 7.97 -19.45 0.19
N SER A 43 9.13 -19.97 0.65
CA SER A 43 9.19 -20.92 1.76
C SER A 43 8.80 -20.29 3.08
N MET A 44 9.16 -19.03 3.33
CA MET A 44 8.74 -18.31 4.53
C MET A 44 7.23 -18.03 4.55
N CYS A 45 6.62 -17.71 3.41
CA CYS A 45 5.18 -17.55 3.33
C CYS A 45 4.44 -18.87 3.60
N VAL A 46 4.92 -19.98 3.06
CA VAL A 46 4.37 -21.31 3.34
C VAL A 46 4.55 -21.67 4.80
N ALA A 47 5.74 -21.45 5.37
CA ALA A 47 6.02 -21.70 6.78
C ALA A 47 5.22 -20.79 7.71
N ALA A 48 5.11 -19.51 7.40
CA ALA A 48 4.29 -18.58 8.17
C ALA A 48 2.80 -18.94 8.10
N ALA A 49 2.29 -19.29 6.93
CA ALA A 49 0.93 -19.80 6.78
C ALA A 49 0.69 -21.07 7.60
N ALA A 50 1.61 -22.05 7.56
CA ALA A 50 1.53 -23.26 8.35
C ALA A 50 1.51 -22.97 9.86
N VAL A 51 2.46 -22.14 10.35
CA VAL A 51 2.52 -21.78 11.78
C VAL A 51 1.25 -21.09 12.25
N VAL A 52 0.69 -20.19 11.45
CA VAL A 52 -0.52 -19.46 11.81
C VAL A 52 -1.74 -20.35 11.84
N PHE A 53 -1.82 -21.27 10.88
CA PHE A 53 -3.01 -22.07 10.66
C PHE A 53 -2.94 -23.47 11.32
N GLU A 54 -1.75 -23.93 11.67
CA GLU A 54 -1.57 -25.24 12.34
C GLU A 54 -1.39 -25.14 13.86
N THR A 55 -0.82 -24.03 14.38
CA THR A 55 -0.52 -23.87 15.82
C THR A 55 -1.48 -22.99 16.59
N GLY A 56 -2.38 -22.28 15.93
CA GLY A 56 -3.35 -21.41 16.59
C GLY A 56 -4.48 -22.22 17.21
N GLY A 57 -4.30 -22.72 18.43
CA GLY A 57 -5.38 -23.34 19.17
C GLY A 57 -6.59 -22.42 19.24
N ALA A 58 -7.72 -22.87 18.70
CA ALA A 58 -9.06 -22.26 18.64
C ALA A 58 -9.44 -21.51 17.35
N VAL A 59 -8.54 -21.19 16.44
CA VAL A 59 -8.93 -20.74 15.10
C VAL A 59 -8.58 -21.88 14.14
N GLN A 60 -9.54 -22.71 13.84
CA GLN A 60 -9.47 -23.61 12.69
C GLN A 60 -9.43 -22.69 11.45
N ALA A 61 -8.24 -22.39 10.99
CA ALA A 61 -8.08 -21.72 9.72
C ALA A 61 -8.75 -22.57 8.67
N ASP A 62 -9.60 -21.97 7.86
CA ASP A 62 -10.26 -22.70 6.79
C ASP A 62 -9.16 -23.35 5.93
N PRO A 63 -9.15 -24.71 5.81
CA PRO A 63 -8.14 -25.43 5.04
C PRO A 63 -8.02 -24.94 3.60
N ARG A 64 -9.08 -24.32 3.08
CA ARG A 64 -9.13 -23.74 1.74
C ARG A 64 -8.28 -22.48 1.64
N LEU A 65 -8.32 -21.58 2.66
CA LEU A 65 -7.46 -20.39 2.71
C LEU A 65 -5.99 -20.81 2.76
N VAL A 66 -5.65 -21.82 3.59
CA VAL A 66 -4.30 -22.36 3.67
C VAL A 66 -3.83 -22.94 2.33
N ALA A 67 -4.69 -23.76 1.70
CA ALA A 67 -4.38 -24.35 0.40
C ALA A 67 -4.10 -23.27 -0.67
N TRP A 68 -4.81 -22.18 -0.62
CA TRP A 68 -4.69 -21.09 -1.57
C TRP A 68 -3.45 -20.24 -1.37
N LEU A 69 -3.16 -19.83 -0.13
CA LEU A 69 -1.92 -19.12 0.18
C LEU A 69 -0.72 -19.99 -0.18
N ARG A 70 -0.81 -21.30 0.03
CA ARG A 70 0.25 -22.24 -0.36
C ARG A 70 0.39 -22.34 -1.89
N ALA A 71 -0.71 -22.43 -2.63
CA ALA A 71 -0.67 -22.42 -4.10
C ALA A 71 -0.05 -21.13 -4.64
N ALA A 72 -0.51 -19.97 -4.14
CA ALA A 72 0.02 -18.67 -4.52
C ALA A 72 1.52 -18.52 -4.16
N ALA A 73 1.95 -19.04 -3.01
CA ALA A 73 3.35 -19.02 -2.61
C ALA A 73 4.23 -19.90 -3.53
N ASN A 74 3.71 -21.06 -3.94
CA ASN A 74 4.42 -21.92 -4.89
C ASN A 74 4.55 -21.27 -6.28
N GLU A 75 3.48 -20.64 -6.77
CA GLU A 75 3.51 -19.87 -8.01
C GLU A 75 4.50 -18.69 -7.92
N ALA A 76 4.50 -17.97 -6.80
CA ALA A 76 5.45 -16.89 -6.57
C ALA A 76 6.90 -17.39 -6.55
N GLY A 77 7.15 -18.57 -5.99
CA GLY A 77 8.46 -19.23 -5.99
C GLY A 77 8.96 -19.61 -7.39
N ALA A 78 8.06 -19.88 -8.33
CA ALA A 78 8.38 -20.25 -9.70
C ALA A 78 8.72 -19.07 -10.63
N LEU A 79 8.55 -17.81 -10.20
CA LEU A 79 8.86 -16.63 -11.01
C LEU A 79 10.34 -16.57 -11.36
N SER A 80 10.64 -16.30 -12.62
CA SER A 80 12.01 -16.25 -13.16
C SER A 80 12.76 -14.98 -12.72
N VAL A 81 12.04 -13.85 -12.59
CA VAL A 81 12.64 -12.57 -12.21
C VAL A 81 12.76 -12.47 -10.69
N PRO A 82 14.00 -12.42 -10.13
CA PRO A 82 14.20 -12.46 -8.68
C PRO A 82 13.42 -11.37 -7.92
N ARG A 83 13.43 -10.15 -8.43
CA ARG A 83 12.77 -9.01 -7.77
C ARG A 83 11.24 -9.15 -7.72
N GLU A 84 10.65 -9.67 -8.78
CA GLU A 84 9.21 -9.96 -8.81
C GLU A 84 8.86 -11.08 -7.83
N ARG A 85 9.69 -12.12 -7.76
CA ARG A 85 9.52 -13.24 -6.84
C ARG A 85 9.57 -12.78 -5.37
N VAL A 86 10.55 -11.91 -5.03
CA VAL A 86 10.65 -11.33 -3.68
C VAL A 86 9.39 -10.55 -3.32
N ARG A 87 8.91 -9.69 -4.20
CA ARG A 87 7.71 -8.88 -3.96
C ARG A 87 6.45 -9.74 -3.86
N ALA A 88 6.32 -10.75 -4.71
CA ALA A 88 5.22 -11.71 -4.63
C ALA A 88 5.24 -12.49 -3.31
N GLY A 89 6.42 -12.93 -2.87
CA GLY A 89 6.57 -13.58 -1.57
C GLY A 89 6.29 -12.64 -0.40
N ALA A 90 6.81 -11.42 -0.46
CA ALA A 90 6.62 -10.42 0.58
C ALA A 90 5.14 -10.03 0.77
N VAL A 91 4.39 -9.82 -0.32
CA VAL A 91 2.96 -9.47 -0.22
C VAL A 91 2.14 -10.56 0.47
N LEU A 92 2.45 -11.84 0.21
CA LEU A 92 1.81 -12.97 0.87
C LEU A 92 2.20 -13.06 2.35
N ALA A 93 3.48 -12.81 2.69
CA ALA A 93 3.93 -12.78 4.08
C ALA A 93 3.23 -11.68 4.89
N PHE A 94 3.08 -10.48 4.32
CA PHE A 94 2.33 -9.41 4.96
C PHE A 94 0.84 -9.73 5.11
N ALA A 95 0.24 -10.42 4.13
CA ALA A 95 -1.14 -10.88 4.26
C ALA A 95 -1.29 -11.86 5.43
N VAL A 96 -0.35 -12.78 5.60
CA VAL A 96 -0.34 -13.72 6.73
C VAL A 96 -0.14 -12.97 8.06
N GLU A 97 0.86 -12.09 8.15
CA GLU A 97 1.12 -11.27 9.34
C GLU A 97 -0.15 -10.54 9.83
N HIS A 98 -0.83 -9.86 8.90
CA HIS A 98 -2.04 -9.13 9.25
C HIS A 98 -3.22 -10.05 9.54
N GLY A 99 -3.39 -11.14 8.79
CA GLY A 99 -4.43 -12.15 9.04
C GLY A 99 -4.34 -12.74 10.46
N VAL A 100 -3.10 -13.01 10.95
CA VAL A 100 -2.86 -13.39 12.35
C VAL A 100 -3.37 -12.34 13.32
N THR A 101 -3.06 -11.08 13.05
CA THR A 101 -3.46 -9.96 13.91
C THR A 101 -4.99 -9.87 13.97
N LEU A 102 -5.67 -9.99 12.84
CA LEU A 102 -7.13 -9.98 12.75
C LEU A 102 -7.75 -11.15 13.51
N SER A 103 -7.22 -12.36 13.30
CA SER A 103 -7.67 -13.55 14.01
C SER A 103 -7.51 -13.41 15.53
N ARG A 104 -6.34 -12.95 16.00
CA ARG A 104 -6.08 -12.72 17.42
C ARG A 104 -6.97 -11.63 18.04
N SER A 105 -7.41 -10.66 17.25
CA SER A 105 -8.37 -9.65 17.69
C SER A 105 -9.82 -10.17 17.74
N GLY A 106 -10.05 -11.46 17.44
CA GLY A 106 -11.36 -12.10 17.47
C GLY A 106 -12.24 -11.80 16.25
N ARG A 107 -11.69 -11.20 15.19
CA ARG A 107 -12.45 -11.02 13.94
C ARG A 107 -12.67 -12.39 13.28
N PRO A 108 -13.91 -12.75 12.92
CA PRO A 108 -14.18 -14.01 12.22
C PRO A 108 -13.74 -13.91 10.74
N LEU A 109 -13.20 -15.00 10.24
CA LEU A 109 -13.01 -15.16 8.80
C LEU A 109 -14.39 -15.21 8.12
N ARG A 110 -14.50 -14.59 6.93
CA ARG A 110 -15.76 -14.62 6.18
C ARG A 110 -16.12 -16.04 5.74
N THR A 111 -17.41 -16.37 5.81
CA THR A 111 -17.93 -17.72 5.51
C THR A 111 -18.78 -17.77 4.23
N ASP A 112 -18.88 -16.66 3.53
CA ASP A 112 -19.64 -16.53 2.28
C ASP A 112 -18.95 -17.22 1.08
N ALA A 113 -19.54 -17.10 -0.10
CA ALA A 113 -19.04 -17.71 -1.33
C ALA A 113 -17.68 -17.14 -1.82
N PHE A 114 -17.07 -16.24 -1.08
CA PHE A 114 -15.78 -15.63 -1.46
C PHE A 114 -14.67 -16.68 -1.63
N PHE A 115 -14.60 -17.66 -0.73
CA PHE A 115 -13.62 -18.75 -0.78
C PHE A 115 -14.09 -19.95 -1.58
N VAL A 116 -15.37 -20.05 -1.87
CA VAL A 116 -15.97 -21.19 -2.55
C VAL A 116 -16.51 -20.75 -3.90
N GLY A 117 -15.87 -21.16 -4.98
CA GLY A 117 -16.38 -20.88 -6.32
C GLY A 117 -17.77 -21.48 -6.54
N ARG A 118 -18.57 -20.85 -7.39
CA ARG A 118 -19.75 -21.47 -7.94
C ARG A 118 -19.35 -22.64 -8.84
N PRO A 119 -20.18 -23.65 -9.04
CA PRO A 119 -19.86 -24.73 -9.98
C PRO A 119 -19.47 -24.17 -11.35
N GLY A 120 -18.26 -24.51 -11.83
CA GLY A 120 -17.73 -24.02 -13.09
C GLY A 120 -17.14 -22.61 -13.08
N ALA A 121 -17.09 -21.91 -11.95
CA ALA A 121 -16.49 -20.60 -11.82
C ALA A 121 -15.33 -20.60 -10.82
N ARG A 122 -14.30 -19.83 -11.11
CA ARG A 122 -13.18 -19.60 -10.18
C ARG A 122 -13.70 -18.83 -8.96
N PRO A 123 -13.26 -19.18 -7.74
CA PRO A 123 -13.63 -18.41 -6.54
C PRO A 123 -13.08 -16.97 -6.59
N ALA A 124 -13.85 -16.01 -6.07
CA ALA A 124 -13.49 -14.59 -6.07
C ALA A 124 -12.14 -14.30 -5.38
N CYS A 125 -11.84 -15.03 -4.31
CA CYS A 125 -10.56 -14.87 -3.62
C CYS A 125 -9.35 -15.23 -4.51
N GLY A 126 -9.45 -16.21 -5.46
CA GLY A 126 -8.38 -16.52 -6.41
C GLY A 126 -8.07 -15.34 -7.32
N GLU A 127 -9.10 -14.65 -7.78
CA GLU A 127 -8.95 -13.44 -8.60
C GLU A 127 -8.31 -12.30 -7.77
N VAL A 128 -8.72 -12.15 -6.51
CA VAL A 128 -8.16 -11.13 -5.61
C VAL A 128 -6.69 -11.41 -5.31
N ILE A 129 -6.33 -12.66 -4.97
CA ILE A 129 -4.93 -13.04 -4.70
C ILE A 129 -4.07 -12.80 -5.94
N GLU A 130 -4.50 -13.25 -7.11
CA GLU A 130 -3.77 -13.04 -8.36
C GLU A 130 -3.58 -11.55 -8.66
N GLY A 131 -4.62 -10.75 -8.49
CA GLY A 131 -4.56 -9.31 -8.67
C GLY A 131 -3.59 -8.63 -7.70
N VAL A 132 -3.63 -9.00 -6.42
CA VAL A 132 -2.73 -8.47 -5.38
C VAL A 132 -1.27 -8.86 -5.66
N VAL A 133 -1.01 -10.12 -5.99
CA VAL A 133 0.34 -10.60 -6.33
C VAL A 133 0.85 -9.90 -7.58
N THR A 134 0.01 -9.73 -8.59
CA THR A 134 0.36 -9.02 -9.83
C THR A 134 0.71 -7.56 -9.55
N ALA A 135 -0.12 -6.84 -8.81
CA ALA A 135 0.14 -5.45 -8.42
C ALA A 135 1.45 -5.32 -7.59
N ALA A 136 1.72 -6.27 -6.70
CA ALA A 136 2.95 -6.28 -5.92
C ALA A 136 4.20 -6.53 -6.79
N ARG A 137 4.15 -7.49 -7.72
CA ARG A 137 5.26 -7.83 -8.64
C ARG A 137 5.74 -6.61 -9.40
N PHE A 138 4.81 -5.84 -9.95
CA PHE A 138 5.11 -4.67 -10.79
C PHE A 138 5.19 -3.35 -10.00
N SER A 139 5.05 -3.40 -8.69
CA SER A 139 5.16 -2.19 -7.86
C SER A 139 6.55 -1.56 -8.00
N VAL A 140 6.59 -0.26 -8.31
CA VAL A 140 7.83 0.52 -8.38
C VAL A 140 8.36 0.83 -6.97
N ASP A 141 7.46 0.92 -5.98
CA ASP A 141 7.80 1.25 -4.59
C ASP A 141 7.48 0.06 -3.68
N GLU A 142 8.52 -0.48 -3.07
CA GLU A 142 8.42 -1.67 -2.20
C GLU A 142 7.60 -1.41 -0.93
N ARG A 143 7.54 -0.15 -0.46
CA ARG A 143 6.73 0.24 0.70
C ARG A 143 5.23 -0.02 0.49
N ARG A 144 4.75 -0.01 -0.76
CA ARG A 144 3.36 -0.32 -1.12
C ARG A 144 3.01 -1.80 -0.97
N VAL A 145 4.00 -2.68 -1.11
CA VAL A 145 3.80 -4.14 -1.08
C VAL A 145 3.16 -4.58 0.24
N ARG A 146 3.53 -3.95 1.35
CA ARG A 146 2.94 -4.23 2.67
C ARG A 146 1.43 -3.91 2.69
N SER A 147 1.03 -2.74 2.23
CA SER A 147 -0.38 -2.34 2.20
C SER A 147 -1.22 -3.21 1.28
N LEU A 148 -0.65 -3.67 0.15
CA LEU A 148 -1.30 -4.63 -0.73
C LEU A 148 -1.52 -5.99 -0.05
N GLY A 149 -0.54 -6.46 0.74
CA GLY A 149 -0.68 -7.68 1.54
C GLY A 149 -1.78 -7.53 2.62
N TYR A 150 -1.83 -6.39 3.27
CA TYR A 150 -2.85 -6.09 4.26
C TYR A 150 -4.26 -6.01 3.65
N LEU A 151 -4.40 -5.47 2.43
CA LEU A 151 -5.65 -5.50 1.70
C LEU A 151 -6.16 -6.94 1.52
N LEU A 152 -5.29 -7.87 1.13
CA LEU A 152 -5.66 -9.27 0.97
C LEU A 152 -6.20 -9.87 2.27
N ALA A 153 -5.53 -9.61 3.40
CA ALA A 153 -5.99 -10.08 4.70
C ALA A 153 -7.31 -9.41 5.11
N GLU A 154 -7.41 -8.07 5.01
CA GLU A 154 -8.64 -7.36 5.38
C GLU A 154 -9.86 -7.86 4.63
N VAL A 155 -9.72 -8.13 3.33
CA VAL A 155 -10.82 -8.67 2.51
C VAL A 155 -11.27 -10.04 3.00
N ALA A 156 -10.34 -10.90 3.43
CA ALA A 156 -10.65 -12.23 3.98
C ALA A 156 -11.49 -12.16 5.28
N TYR A 157 -11.41 -11.05 6.01
CA TYR A 157 -12.13 -10.80 7.26
C TYR A 157 -13.24 -9.75 7.13
N SER A 158 -13.62 -9.38 5.91
CA SER A 158 -14.62 -8.35 5.63
C SER A 158 -15.75 -8.86 4.75
N PRO A 159 -16.74 -9.58 5.31
CA PRO A 159 -17.87 -10.10 4.53
C PRO A 159 -18.79 -9.00 3.99
N ASP A 160 -18.67 -7.78 4.50
CA ASP A 160 -19.38 -6.59 4.06
C ASP A 160 -18.85 -6.00 2.74
N VAL A 161 -17.72 -6.51 2.24
CA VAL A 161 -17.08 -6.05 0.99
C VAL A 161 -17.19 -7.16 -0.05
N ASP A 162 -17.95 -6.91 -1.11
CA ASP A 162 -18.08 -7.88 -2.22
C ASP A 162 -16.85 -7.90 -3.14
N ALA A 163 -16.76 -8.89 -4.01
CA ALA A 163 -15.62 -9.09 -4.90
C ALA A 163 -15.44 -7.93 -5.90
N ASP A 164 -16.54 -7.35 -6.40
CA ASP A 164 -16.47 -6.24 -7.35
C ASP A 164 -15.91 -4.97 -6.69
N LEU A 165 -16.30 -4.74 -5.45
CA LEU A 165 -15.78 -3.62 -4.65
C LEU A 165 -14.30 -3.81 -4.33
N VAL A 166 -13.88 -5.06 -4.00
CA VAL A 166 -12.46 -5.40 -3.82
C VAL A 166 -11.67 -5.17 -5.09
N ALA A 167 -12.15 -5.66 -6.23
CA ALA A 167 -11.47 -5.47 -7.51
C ALA A 167 -11.34 -3.98 -7.87
N ARG A 168 -12.35 -3.17 -7.54
CA ARG A 168 -12.29 -1.71 -7.70
C ARG A 168 -11.27 -1.08 -6.76
N ALA A 169 -11.25 -1.47 -5.50
CA ALA A 169 -10.28 -0.99 -4.51
C ALA A 169 -8.85 -1.33 -4.93
N LEU A 170 -8.61 -2.56 -5.38
CA LEU A 170 -7.30 -3.02 -5.86
C LEU A 170 -6.82 -2.21 -7.07
N ARG A 171 -7.66 -2.01 -8.09
CA ARG A 171 -7.32 -1.16 -9.25
C ARG A 171 -6.98 0.27 -8.84
N THR A 172 -7.67 0.79 -7.84
CA THR A 172 -7.36 2.13 -7.31
C THR A 172 -6.03 2.11 -6.55
N ALA A 173 -5.81 1.12 -5.69
CA ALA A 173 -4.56 0.97 -4.94
C ALA A 173 -3.34 0.80 -5.86
N ASP A 174 -3.51 0.14 -7.01
CA ASP A 174 -2.42 -0.12 -7.95
C ASP A 174 -1.85 1.16 -8.59
N VAL A 175 -2.68 2.18 -8.80
CA VAL A 175 -2.25 3.45 -9.39
C VAL A 175 -1.73 4.47 -8.36
N LEU A 176 -1.93 4.25 -7.06
CA LEU A 176 -1.50 5.20 -6.04
C LEU A 176 0.00 5.12 -5.77
N SER A 177 0.66 6.28 -5.67
CA SER A 177 2.03 6.39 -5.18
C SER A 177 2.11 6.18 -3.66
N TRP A 178 3.31 5.93 -3.15
CA TRP A 178 3.53 5.88 -1.70
C TRP A 178 3.14 7.19 -1.01
N ARG A 179 3.48 8.35 -1.60
CA ARG A 179 3.15 9.65 -1.03
C ARG A 179 1.63 9.87 -0.98
N GLN A 180 0.90 9.42 -2.00
CA GLN A 180 -0.57 9.45 -2.01
C GLN A 180 -1.16 8.58 -0.89
N LEU A 181 -0.61 7.39 -0.64
CA LEU A 181 -1.01 6.56 0.50
C LEU A 181 -0.73 7.24 1.84
N ALA A 182 0.42 7.91 1.98
CA ALA A 182 0.76 8.67 3.18
C ALA A 182 -0.18 9.87 3.40
N PHE A 183 -0.58 10.58 2.34
CA PHE A 183 -1.60 11.64 2.43
C PHE A 183 -2.96 11.09 2.88
N LEU A 184 -3.42 9.98 2.30
CA LEU A 184 -4.66 9.33 2.74
C LEU A 184 -4.58 8.90 4.20
N ALA A 185 -3.44 8.36 4.63
CA ALA A 185 -3.20 8.00 6.03
C ALA A 185 -3.26 9.22 6.95
N GLY A 186 -2.64 10.34 6.56
CA GLY A 186 -2.66 11.58 7.32
C GLY A 186 -4.07 12.15 7.46
N VAL A 187 -4.81 12.25 6.35
CA VAL A 187 -6.19 12.73 6.37
C VAL A 187 -7.12 11.80 7.15
N GLY A 188 -6.93 10.47 7.05
CA GLY A 188 -7.71 9.48 7.80
C GLY A 188 -7.46 9.53 9.31
N ARG A 189 -6.22 9.86 9.72
CA ARG A 189 -5.79 9.94 11.14
C ARG A 189 -5.72 11.36 11.68
N ARG A 190 -6.44 12.29 11.06
CA ARG A 190 -6.44 13.71 11.43
C ARG A 190 -6.70 14.02 12.91
N ASP A 191 -7.35 13.10 13.61
CA ASP A 191 -7.60 13.24 15.07
C ASP A 191 -6.34 12.92 15.90
N ARG A 192 -5.35 12.27 15.30
CA ARG A 192 -4.07 11.88 15.94
C ARG A 192 -2.88 12.64 15.36
N ILE A 193 -2.92 12.94 14.06
CA ILE A 193 -1.84 13.62 13.34
C ILE A 193 -2.30 15.04 13.03
N PRO A 194 -1.63 16.07 13.57
CA PRO A 194 -1.96 17.45 13.24
C PRO A 194 -1.69 17.71 11.75
N LEU A 195 -2.73 18.11 11.02
CA LEU A 195 -2.61 18.47 9.62
C LEU A 195 -2.25 19.94 9.47
N PRO A 196 -1.40 20.31 8.48
CA PRO A 196 -1.02 21.69 8.25
C PRO A 196 -2.22 22.62 8.05
N MET A 197 -2.26 23.71 8.82
CA MET A 197 -3.33 24.71 8.76
C MET A 197 -3.01 25.81 7.74
N ALA A 198 -1.76 25.92 7.29
CA ALA A 198 -1.37 26.88 6.28
C ALA A 198 -2.03 26.55 4.94
N PRO A 199 -2.43 27.57 4.15
CA PRO A 199 -2.98 27.34 2.83
C PRO A 199 -1.93 26.74 1.89
N LEU A 200 -2.36 25.85 1.01
CA LEU A 200 -1.50 25.27 -0.01
C LEU A 200 -0.92 26.36 -0.93
N PRO A 201 0.36 26.26 -1.34
CA PRO A 201 0.98 27.21 -2.23
C PRO A 201 0.33 27.15 -3.61
N GLN A 202 0.06 28.34 -4.20
CA GLN A 202 -0.52 28.44 -5.55
C GLN A 202 0.56 28.36 -6.63
N ASP A 203 1.79 28.78 -6.29
CA ASP A 203 2.93 28.77 -7.19
C ASP A 203 4.11 28.06 -6.50
N PRO A 204 4.18 26.73 -6.63
CA PRO A 204 5.26 25.95 -6.01
C PRO A 204 6.59 26.19 -6.73
N ARG A 205 7.61 26.62 -6.00
CA ARG A 205 8.93 26.91 -6.56
C ARG A 205 9.82 25.69 -6.78
N GLY A 206 9.42 24.50 -6.28
CA GLY A 206 10.21 23.27 -6.35
C GLY A 206 9.43 22.09 -6.91
N TRP A 207 10.11 21.19 -7.63
CA TRP A 207 9.51 19.99 -8.21
C TRP A 207 8.88 19.07 -7.18
N THR A 208 9.47 18.95 -5.97
CA THR A 208 8.93 18.14 -4.87
C THR A 208 7.58 18.67 -4.43
N THR A 209 7.49 19.97 -4.16
CA THR A 209 6.24 20.61 -3.73
C THR A 209 5.19 20.58 -4.84
N TRP A 210 5.59 20.84 -6.08
CA TRP A 210 4.69 20.70 -7.23
C TRP A 210 4.13 19.27 -7.34
N GLY A 211 5.01 18.25 -7.28
CA GLY A 211 4.59 16.84 -7.33
C GLY A 211 3.70 16.43 -6.16
N ALA A 212 3.92 17.00 -4.96
CA ALA A 212 3.06 16.75 -3.80
C ALA A 212 1.66 17.35 -3.96
N LEU A 213 1.56 18.54 -4.58
CA LEU A 213 0.28 19.17 -4.91
C LEU A 213 -0.47 18.39 -6.00
N GLU A 214 0.24 17.90 -7.02
CA GLU A 214 -0.35 17.02 -8.04
C GLU A 214 -0.86 15.71 -7.43
N ASP A 215 -0.13 15.10 -6.50
CA ASP A 215 -0.60 13.91 -5.78
C ASP A 215 -1.91 14.16 -5.01
N LEU A 216 -2.07 15.32 -4.37
CA LEU A 216 -3.34 15.70 -3.73
C LEU A 216 -4.45 15.91 -4.75
N ALA A 217 -4.16 16.55 -5.88
CA ALA A 217 -5.11 16.76 -6.96
C ALA A 217 -5.54 15.43 -7.58
N ASP A 218 -4.63 14.47 -7.74
CA ASP A 218 -4.94 13.12 -8.20
C ASP A 218 -5.86 12.38 -7.24
N LEU A 219 -5.61 12.46 -5.93
CA LEU A 219 -6.49 11.86 -4.92
C LEU A 219 -7.91 12.43 -4.98
N GLN A 220 -8.06 13.71 -5.28
CA GLN A 220 -9.37 14.33 -5.51
C GLN A 220 -10.00 13.84 -6.82
N ARG A 221 -9.25 13.80 -7.92
CA ARG A 221 -9.70 13.27 -9.22
C ARG A 221 -10.16 11.81 -9.14
N LEU A 222 -9.47 11.02 -8.33
CA LEU A 222 -9.83 9.62 -8.04
C LEU A 222 -11.05 9.50 -7.10
N GLY A 223 -11.55 10.61 -6.57
CA GLY A 223 -12.67 10.65 -5.65
C GLY A 223 -12.35 10.00 -4.29
N LEU A 224 -11.10 10.11 -3.83
CA LEU A 224 -10.65 9.59 -2.54
C LEU A 224 -10.66 10.67 -1.45
N LEU A 225 -10.47 11.92 -1.85
CA LEU A 225 -10.57 13.08 -0.98
C LEU A 225 -11.72 13.97 -1.45
N ASP A 226 -12.52 14.43 -0.49
CA ASP A 226 -13.49 15.46 -0.76
C ASP A 226 -12.77 16.77 -1.03
N PRO A 227 -13.11 17.49 -2.12
CA PRO A 227 -12.69 18.85 -2.28
C PRO A 227 -13.28 19.69 -1.15
N PRO A 228 -12.60 20.75 -0.72
CA PRO A 228 -13.21 21.66 0.23
C PRO A 228 -14.48 22.23 -0.35
N VAL A 229 -15.57 22.09 0.38
CA VAL A 229 -16.86 22.62 0.02
C VAL A 229 -16.82 24.15 0.14
N ALA A 230 -16.41 24.82 -0.90
CA ALA A 230 -16.74 26.22 -1.07
C ALA A 230 -16.66 26.58 -2.56
N ALA A 231 -17.76 26.38 -3.25
CA ALA A 231 -18.02 27.24 -4.39
C ALA A 231 -17.94 28.70 -3.90
N PRO A 232 -17.15 29.58 -4.52
CA PRO A 232 -17.11 30.99 -4.14
C PRO A 232 -18.54 31.53 -4.22
N ARG A 233 -19.03 32.11 -3.12
CA ARG A 233 -20.29 32.84 -3.17
C ARG A 233 -20.10 33.96 -4.16
N PRO A 234 -21.09 34.19 -5.09
CA PRO A 234 -21.05 35.34 -5.98
C PRO A 234 -20.80 36.59 -5.15
N GLY A 235 -19.74 37.35 -5.44
CA GLY A 235 -19.33 38.54 -4.68
C GLY A 235 -18.25 38.34 -3.59
N ALA A 236 -17.76 37.13 -3.36
CA ALA A 236 -16.62 36.93 -2.47
C ALA A 236 -15.31 37.40 -3.15
N ALA A 237 -14.60 38.30 -2.49
CA ALA A 237 -13.39 38.95 -3.02
C ALA A 237 -12.18 37.99 -3.20
N ALA A 238 -12.25 36.77 -2.67
CA ALA A 238 -11.20 35.76 -2.85
C ALA A 238 -11.78 34.35 -2.71
N THR A 239 -11.32 33.43 -3.55
CA THR A 239 -11.55 31.97 -3.38
C THR A 239 -10.86 31.50 -2.08
N PRO A 240 -11.57 30.76 -1.21
CA PRO A 240 -10.94 30.19 -0.02
C PRO A 240 -9.73 29.34 -0.44
N ARG A 241 -8.57 29.64 0.10
CA ARG A 241 -7.37 28.86 -0.17
C ARG A 241 -7.49 27.49 0.50
N LEU A 242 -7.28 26.44 -0.28
CA LEU A 242 -7.30 25.07 0.19
C LEU A 242 -6.21 24.84 1.25
N ARG A 243 -6.55 24.20 2.36
CA ARG A 243 -5.63 23.73 3.41
C ARG A 243 -5.75 22.21 3.54
N VAL A 244 -4.66 21.53 3.88
CA VAL A 244 -4.69 20.09 4.11
C VAL A 244 -5.65 19.72 5.24
N ALA A 245 -5.72 20.56 6.27
CA ALA A 245 -6.64 20.39 7.40
C ALA A 245 -8.13 20.41 7.02
N ASP A 246 -8.48 20.96 5.86
CA ASP A 246 -9.87 21.00 5.37
C ASP A 246 -10.26 19.74 4.59
N LEU A 247 -9.28 18.94 4.15
CA LEU A 247 -9.52 17.71 3.40
C LEU A 247 -10.20 16.64 4.25
N ARG A 248 -11.03 15.83 3.62
CA ARG A 248 -11.73 14.68 4.23
C ARG A 248 -11.65 13.49 3.28
N LEU A 249 -11.67 12.31 3.87
CA LEU A 249 -11.85 11.09 3.08
C LEU A 249 -13.30 10.99 2.60
N THR A 250 -13.49 10.72 1.33
CA THR A 250 -14.78 10.27 0.79
C THR A 250 -15.12 8.87 1.31
N ARG A 251 -16.33 8.36 1.04
CA ARG A 251 -16.65 6.95 1.33
C ARG A 251 -15.68 5.98 0.66
N ARG A 252 -15.25 6.29 -0.57
CA ARG A 252 -14.27 5.51 -1.31
C ARG A 252 -12.88 5.61 -0.68
N GLY A 253 -12.49 6.80 -0.23
CA GLY A 253 -11.27 7.03 0.52
C GLY A 253 -11.24 6.27 1.85
N VAL A 254 -12.34 6.28 2.61
CA VAL A 254 -12.47 5.51 3.86
C VAL A 254 -12.35 4.01 3.61
N LEU A 255 -13.02 3.48 2.56
CA LEU A 255 -12.90 2.07 2.20
C LEU A 255 -11.44 1.70 1.90
N LEU A 256 -10.77 2.49 1.06
CA LEU A 256 -9.39 2.22 0.67
C LEU A 256 -8.43 2.36 1.86
N HIS A 257 -8.62 3.37 2.70
CA HIS A 257 -7.87 3.56 3.94
C HIS A 257 -7.98 2.33 4.86
N ARG A 258 -9.20 1.80 5.03
CA ARG A 258 -9.47 0.58 5.82
C ARG A 258 -8.79 -0.63 5.19
N LEU A 259 -9.03 -0.91 3.89
CA LEU A 259 -8.55 -2.12 3.24
C LEU A 259 -7.02 -2.18 3.12
N LEU A 260 -6.37 -1.04 2.93
CA LEU A 260 -4.90 -0.92 2.88
C LEU A 260 -4.27 -0.78 4.27
N VAL A 261 -5.10 -0.75 5.33
CA VAL A 261 -4.70 -0.59 6.74
C VAL A 261 -3.76 0.60 6.92
N LEU A 262 -4.13 1.76 6.36
CA LEU A 262 -3.28 2.94 6.38
C LEU A 262 -3.07 3.52 7.80
N ASP A 263 -3.84 3.05 8.78
CA ASP A 263 -3.66 3.39 10.20
C ASP A 263 -2.30 2.94 10.77
N VAL A 264 -1.68 1.92 10.19
CA VAL A 264 -0.39 1.38 10.66
C VAL A 264 0.82 2.04 10.00
N LEU A 265 0.62 2.97 9.07
CA LEU A 265 1.72 3.75 8.53
C LEU A 265 2.38 4.55 9.66
N ARG A 266 3.72 4.57 9.68
CA ARG A 266 4.49 5.32 10.67
C ARG A 266 4.19 6.82 10.56
N ASP A 267 4.10 7.48 11.70
CA ASP A 267 3.79 8.92 11.75
C ASP A 267 4.89 9.78 11.10
N ASP A 268 6.16 9.35 11.20
CA ASP A 268 7.27 10.00 10.51
C ASP A 268 7.12 9.95 8.98
N ALA A 269 6.71 8.81 8.41
CA ALA A 269 6.48 8.69 6.98
C ALA A 269 5.33 9.58 6.48
N VAL A 270 4.30 9.77 7.30
CA VAL A 270 3.20 10.71 7.00
C VAL A 270 3.69 12.15 7.12
N ALA A 271 4.47 12.44 8.16
CA ALA A 271 5.04 13.78 8.36
C ALA A 271 5.99 14.18 7.24
N ASP A 272 6.82 13.25 6.75
CA ASP A 272 7.71 13.47 5.62
C ASP A 272 6.92 13.79 4.33
N ALA A 273 5.85 13.02 4.05
CA ALA A 273 4.98 13.30 2.91
C ALA A 273 4.30 14.68 3.00
N LEU A 274 3.84 15.06 4.20
CA LEU A 274 3.25 16.37 4.44
C LEU A 274 4.28 17.51 4.32
N ALA A 275 5.53 17.25 4.69
CA ALA A 275 6.63 18.22 4.55
C ALA A 275 6.94 18.53 3.08
N ASP A 276 6.74 17.58 2.17
CA ASP A 276 6.90 17.78 0.72
C ASP A 276 5.99 18.88 0.15
N LEU A 277 4.89 19.21 0.85
CA LEU A 277 4.00 20.32 0.46
C LEU A 277 4.63 21.70 0.67
N GLY A 278 5.83 21.79 1.26
CA GLY A 278 6.53 23.04 1.48
C GLY A 278 5.82 23.98 2.48
N LEU A 279 4.96 23.41 3.34
CA LEU A 279 4.24 24.17 4.35
C LEU A 279 5.09 24.29 5.63
N PRO A 280 4.98 25.41 6.37
CA PRO A 280 5.63 25.52 7.67
C PRO A 280 5.15 24.40 8.59
N ARG A 281 6.07 23.78 9.33
CA ARG A 281 5.75 22.81 10.36
C ARG A 281 4.94 23.52 11.45
N SER A 282 3.76 22.98 11.75
CA SER A 282 2.88 23.46 12.84
C SER A 282 3.47 23.11 14.20
#